data_5d4291fb1e4a36bb1cf05d2a4ef2e025
#
_entry.id   5d4291fb1e4a36bb1cf05d2a4ef2e025
#
_cell.length_a   1.000
_cell.length_b   1.000
_cell.length_c   1.000
_cell.angle_alpha   90.00
_cell.angle_beta   90.00
_cell.angle_gamma   90.00
#
_symmetry.space_group_name_H-M   'P 1'
#
loop_
_entity.id
_entity.type
_entity.pdbx_description
1 polymer ?
#
loop_
_entity_poly.entity_id
_entity_poly.type
_entity_poly.pdbx_seq_one_letter_code
_entity_poly.pdbx_strand_id
1 'polypeptide(L)'
;MCDAPRQLKAIYYRRSDRPRLHLEVSRFRKQLFADQLGWVLKTENGLEQDEFDTDLTEYCALLENGQLKGCFRAIRCDRPYLVRDAFPGIADEDAFPADVKAWEISRFGLHPDNSGLAISLYAAMFDFAERRGARALPALVDLRHERWLHRLGIQTRRYGEPRPVGHDVRGRVLFGVAGEIPIHEQRRRLGMLFAVPRTLLEVTDETSFDGLDRVSA
;
A
#
# COMPACT_ATOMS: atom_id res chain seq x y z
N MET A 1 6.46 3.12 36.51
CA MET A 1 5.32 3.59 35.68
C MET A 1 5.05 2.47 34.71
N CYS A 2 3.90 1.78 34.82
CA CYS A 2 3.52 0.79 33.82
C CYS A 2 3.15 1.55 32.54
N ASP A 3 3.93 1.37 31.47
CA ASP A 3 3.53 1.85 30.15
C ASP A 3 2.16 1.23 29.81
N ALA A 4 1.22 2.09 29.37
CA ALA A 4 -0.06 1.59 28.85
C ALA A 4 0.22 0.61 27.70
N PRO A 5 -0.54 -0.47 27.57
CA PRO A 5 -0.31 -1.46 26.52
C PRO A 5 -0.34 -0.76 25.16
N ARG A 6 0.64 -1.05 24.33
CA ARG A 6 0.79 -0.52 22.98
C ARG A 6 -0.41 -0.93 22.15
N GLN A 7 -1.27 0.03 21.79
CA GLN A 7 -2.46 -0.23 20.98
C GLN A 7 -2.16 0.09 19.52
N LEU A 8 -2.13 -0.94 18.67
CA LEU A 8 -2.01 -0.80 17.23
C LEU A 8 -3.38 -1.00 16.58
N LYS A 9 -3.73 -0.09 15.68
CA LYS A 9 -5.00 -0.14 14.93
C LYS A 9 -4.76 0.12 13.45
N ALA A 10 -5.29 -0.75 12.58
CA ALA A 10 -5.41 -0.51 11.15
C ALA A 10 -6.87 -0.15 10.82
N ILE A 11 -7.05 0.93 10.07
CA ILE A 11 -8.38 1.36 9.61
C ILE A 11 -8.37 1.32 8.09
N TYR A 12 -9.25 0.49 7.48
CA TYR A 12 -9.51 0.54 6.05
C TYR A 12 -10.71 1.45 5.81
N TYR A 13 -10.57 2.36 4.84
CA TYR A 13 -11.57 3.39 4.60
C TYR A 13 -11.48 3.93 3.17
N ARG A 14 -12.55 4.54 2.69
CA ARG A 14 -12.56 5.42 1.51
C ARG A 14 -12.57 6.88 1.95
N ARG A 15 -12.15 7.80 1.11
CA ARG A 15 -12.09 9.23 1.47
C ARG A 15 -13.45 9.79 1.93
N SER A 16 -14.57 9.31 1.36
CA SER A 16 -15.93 9.67 1.76
C SER A 16 -16.29 9.21 3.17
N ASP A 17 -15.79 8.04 3.59
CA ASP A 17 -16.12 7.45 4.90
C ASP A 17 -15.41 8.18 6.04
N ARG A 18 -14.18 8.62 5.80
CA ARG A 18 -13.30 9.26 6.79
C ARG A 18 -12.56 10.48 6.23
N PRO A 19 -13.26 11.58 5.86
CA PRO A 19 -12.62 12.73 5.21
C PRO A 19 -11.53 13.39 6.05
N ARG A 20 -11.67 13.46 7.38
CA ARG A 20 -10.63 14.03 8.27
C ARG A 20 -9.39 13.14 8.32
N LEU A 21 -9.55 11.82 8.48
CA LEU A 21 -8.44 10.88 8.47
C LEU A 21 -7.74 10.87 7.11
N HIS A 22 -8.50 11.00 6.01
CA HIS A 22 -7.94 11.10 4.68
C HIS A 22 -7.04 12.33 4.51
N LEU A 23 -7.43 13.48 5.05
CA LEU A 23 -6.57 14.68 5.06
C LEU A 23 -5.29 14.47 5.88
N GLU A 24 -5.36 13.78 7.02
CA GLU A 24 -4.18 13.43 7.82
C GLU A 24 -3.24 12.50 7.06
N VAL A 25 -3.78 11.47 6.41
CA VAL A 25 -3.01 10.54 5.58
C VAL A 25 -2.39 11.27 4.37
N SER A 26 -3.10 12.18 3.71
CA SER A 26 -2.56 12.96 2.58
C SER A 26 -1.43 13.90 3.01
N ARG A 27 -1.49 14.48 4.22
CA ARG A 27 -0.36 15.24 4.81
C ARG A 27 0.82 14.34 5.14
N PHE A 28 0.55 13.19 5.74
CA PHE A 28 1.56 12.20 6.05
C PHE A 28 2.27 11.70 4.79
N ARG A 29 1.53 11.43 3.72
CA ARG A 29 2.07 11.03 2.40
C ARG A 29 3.00 12.11 1.86
N LYS A 30 2.59 13.39 1.91
CA LYS A 30 3.46 14.51 1.50
C LYS A 30 4.75 14.54 2.31
N GLN A 31 4.66 14.50 3.64
CA GLN A 31 5.84 14.53 4.51
C GLN A 31 6.79 13.37 4.23
N LEU A 32 6.25 12.16 4.08
CA LEU A 32 7.06 10.96 3.87
C LEU A 32 7.64 10.90 2.45
N PHE A 33 6.80 10.95 1.43
CA PHE A 33 7.22 10.64 0.06
C PHE A 33 7.84 11.85 -0.63
N ALA A 34 7.28 13.05 -0.49
CA ALA A 34 7.82 14.24 -1.12
C ALA A 34 8.95 14.87 -0.30
N ASP A 35 8.73 15.16 0.99
CA ASP A 35 9.68 15.94 1.76
C ASP A 35 10.89 15.10 2.24
N GLN A 36 10.67 13.85 2.70
CA GLN A 36 11.75 13.03 3.24
C GLN A 36 12.42 12.15 2.18
N LEU A 37 11.63 11.45 1.35
CA LEU A 37 12.17 10.58 0.29
C LEU A 37 12.55 11.36 -0.98
N GLY A 38 12.07 12.60 -1.12
CA GLY A 38 12.40 13.48 -2.22
C GLY A 38 11.77 13.05 -3.56
N TRP A 39 10.63 12.36 -3.52
CA TRP A 39 9.92 12.03 -4.75
C TRP A 39 9.25 13.26 -5.33
N VAL A 40 9.32 13.40 -6.65
CA VAL A 40 8.59 14.46 -7.37
C VAL A 40 7.14 14.03 -7.51
N LEU A 41 6.28 14.51 -6.62
CA LEU A 41 4.87 14.16 -6.55
C LEU A 41 3.99 15.42 -6.65
N LYS A 42 2.76 15.25 -7.12
CA LYS A 42 1.75 16.30 -7.12
C LYS A 42 1.36 16.62 -5.68
N THR A 43 1.63 17.86 -5.26
CA THR A 43 1.29 18.36 -3.93
C THR A 43 0.57 19.70 -4.03
N GLU A 44 -0.51 19.84 -3.28
CA GLU A 44 -1.30 21.05 -3.23
C GLU A 44 -1.80 21.29 -1.80
N ASN A 45 -1.72 22.53 -1.31
CA ASN A 45 -2.19 22.94 0.03
C ASN A 45 -1.64 22.06 1.18
N GLY A 46 -0.40 21.57 1.03
CA GLY A 46 0.24 20.71 2.04
C GLY A 46 -0.21 19.24 2.01
N LEU A 47 -0.93 18.83 0.97
CA LEU A 47 -1.42 17.47 0.77
C LEU A 47 -0.74 16.83 -0.44
N GLU A 48 -0.51 15.52 -0.42
CA GLU A 48 -0.12 14.73 -1.59
C GLU A 48 -1.33 13.93 -2.04
N GLN A 49 -1.76 14.17 -3.28
CA GLN A 49 -2.86 13.48 -3.95
C GLN A 49 -2.58 13.43 -5.45
N ASP A 50 -3.00 12.37 -6.09
CA ASP A 50 -2.90 12.20 -7.54
C ASP A 50 -4.25 11.79 -8.16
N GLU A 51 -4.30 11.60 -9.47
CA GLU A 51 -5.49 11.22 -10.23
C GLU A 51 -6.07 9.85 -9.83
N PHE A 52 -5.28 9.01 -9.16
CA PHE A 52 -5.69 7.69 -8.68
C PHE A 52 -6.35 7.76 -7.30
N ASP A 53 -6.38 8.91 -6.64
CA ASP A 53 -7.10 9.14 -5.37
C ASP A 53 -8.59 9.44 -5.66
N THR A 54 -9.32 8.43 -6.13
CA THR A 54 -10.75 8.51 -6.49
C THR A 54 -11.66 8.12 -5.32
N ASP A 55 -12.99 8.25 -5.49
CA ASP A 55 -13.96 7.80 -4.49
C ASP A 55 -14.01 6.27 -4.31
N LEU A 56 -13.47 5.52 -5.30
CA LEU A 56 -13.39 4.07 -5.28
C LEU A 56 -12.07 3.54 -4.74
N THR A 57 -11.14 4.44 -4.43
CA THR A 57 -9.83 4.10 -3.88
C THR A 57 -9.94 3.81 -2.39
N GLU A 58 -9.34 2.73 -1.95
CA GLU A 58 -9.30 2.34 -0.55
C GLU A 58 -7.94 2.65 0.08
N TYR A 59 -7.94 2.94 1.36
CA TYR A 59 -6.76 3.34 2.11
C TYR A 59 -6.66 2.52 3.39
N CYS A 60 -5.44 2.32 3.85
CA CYS A 60 -5.17 1.89 5.21
C CYS A 60 -4.44 3.00 5.97
N ALA A 61 -4.91 3.31 7.15
CA ALA A 61 -4.19 4.09 8.14
C ALA A 61 -3.77 3.18 9.30
N LEU A 62 -2.46 3.07 9.56
CA LEU A 62 -1.92 2.38 10.72
C LEU A 62 -1.68 3.39 11.84
N LEU A 63 -2.38 3.23 12.94
CA LEU A 63 -2.28 4.08 14.11
C LEU A 63 -1.64 3.32 15.29
N GLU A 64 -0.83 4.03 16.05
CA GLU A 64 -0.32 3.58 17.34
C GLU A 64 -0.76 4.58 18.41
N ASN A 65 -1.52 4.13 19.40
CA ASN A 65 -2.07 4.98 20.45
C ASN A 65 -2.83 6.20 19.88
N GLY A 66 -3.59 6.00 18.80
CA GLY A 66 -4.35 7.03 18.10
C GLY A 66 -3.55 7.94 17.16
N GLN A 67 -2.23 7.80 17.06
CA GLN A 67 -1.37 8.60 16.18
C GLN A 67 -1.06 7.84 14.89
N LEU A 68 -1.20 8.51 13.75
CA LEU A 68 -0.86 7.96 12.44
C LEU A 68 0.65 7.67 12.34
N LYS A 69 1.00 6.43 12.03
CA LYS A 69 2.37 5.92 11.93
C LYS A 69 2.73 5.41 10.54
N GLY A 70 1.73 4.99 9.77
CA GLY A 70 1.93 4.47 8.43
C GLY A 70 0.65 4.40 7.64
N CYS A 71 0.78 4.14 6.35
CA CYS A 71 -0.36 3.99 5.46
C CYS A 71 -0.03 3.14 4.25
N PHE A 72 -1.05 2.73 3.53
CA PHE A 72 -0.99 2.35 2.13
C PHE A 72 -2.28 2.77 1.41
N ARG A 73 -2.21 2.84 0.08
CA ARG A 73 -3.33 2.99 -0.83
C ARG A 73 -3.54 1.70 -1.59
N ALA A 74 -4.80 1.31 -1.79
CA ALA A 74 -5.19 0.12 -2.54
C ALA A 74 -6.19 0.49 -3.64
N ILE A 75 -5.93 0.04 -4.87
CA ILE A 75 -6.75 0.30 -6.06
C ILE A 75 -7.05 -1.02 -6.75
N ARG A 76 -8.33 -1.32 -6.99
CA ARG A 76 -8.74 -2.53 -7.69
C ARG A 76 -8.36 -2.44 -9.16
N CYS A 77 -7.74 -3.50 -9.70
CA CYS A 77 -7.10 -3.46 -11.02
C CYS A 77 -8.04 -3.60 -12.22
N ASP A 78 -9.36 -3.73 -12.01
CA ASP A 78 -10.37 -3.64 -13.07
C ASP A 78 -10.65 -2.20 -13.57
N ARG A 79 -9.92 -1.23 -13.01
CA ARG A 79 -10.00 0.21 -13.32
C ARG A 79 -8.59 0.80 -13.48
N PRO A 80 -8.44 2.09 -13.86
CA PRO A 80 -7.12 2.73 -13.90
C PRO A 80 -6.40 2.67 -12.55
N TYR A 81 -5.11 2.29 -12.57
CA TYR A 81 -4.25 2.21 -11.40
C TYR A 81 -2.81 2.60 -11.72
N LEU A 82 -2.07 3.05 -10.70
CA LEU A 82 -0.83 3.81 -10.83
C LEU A 82 0.25 3.08 -11.65
N VAL A 83 0.61 1.84 -11.29
CA VAL A 83 1.78 1.18 -11.88
C VAL A 83 1.59 0.88 -13.37
N ARG A 84 0.38 0.57 -13.81
CA ARG A 84 0.07 0.33 -15.23
C ARG A 84 -0.01 1.64 -16.02
N ASP A 85 -0.73 2.63 -15.48
CA ASP A 85 -1.17 3.78 -16.27
C ASP A 85 -0.21 4.98 -16.17
N ALA A 86 0.55 5.12 -15.05
CA ALA A 86 1.52 6.21 -14.88
C ALA A 86 2.96 5.83 -15.26
N PHE A 87 3.26 4.54 -15.47
CA PHE A 87 4.60 4.07 -15.81
C PHE A 87 4.60 3.23 -17.10
N PRO A 88 4.23 3.82 -18.25
CA PRO A 88 4.19 3.09 -19.52
C PRO A 88 5.58 2.54 -19.85
N GLY A 89 5.64 1.27 -20.27
CA GLY A 89 6.88 0.60 -20.63
C GLY A 89 7.69 0.08 -19.43
N ILE A 90 7.18 0.13 -18.19
CA ILE A 90 7.82 -0.53 -17.03
C ILE A 90 7.75 -2.06 -17.16
N ALA A 91 6.74 -2.57 -17.85
CA ALA A 91 6.56 -3.96 -18.25
C ALA A 91 5.67 -4.02 -19.50
N ASP A 92 5.52 -5.22 -20.10
CA ASP A 92 4.58 -5.43 -21.18
C ASP A 92 3.13 -5.23 -20.67
N GLU A 93 2.27 -4.59 -21.47
CA GLU A 93 0.89 -4.25 -21.05
C GLU A 93 0.10 -5.48 -20.61
N ASP A 94 0.25 -6.61 -21.32
CA ASP A 94 -0.42 -7.87 -21.02
C ASP A 94 0.04 -8.52 -19.70
N ALA A 95 1.14 -8.05 -19.12
CA ALA A 95 1.62 -8.54 -17.83
C ALA A 95 0.80 -8.00 -16.65
N PHE A 96 0.09 -6.87 -16.85
CA PHE A 96 -0.66 -6.21 -15.79
C PHE A 96 -2.06 -6.83 -15.63
N PRO A 97 -2.49 -7.15 -14.40
CA PRO A 97 -3.84 -7.64 -14.17
C PRO A 97 -4.89 -6.57 -14.49
N ALA A 98 -6.02 -7.02 -15.05
CA ALA A 98 -7.18 -6.19 -15.35
C ALA A 98 -8.46 -6.86 -14.80
N ASP A 99 -8.44 -7.24 -13.51
CA ASP A 99 -9.52 -7.98 -12.89
C ASP A 99 -9.82 -7.52 -11.44
N VAL A 100 -11.02 -7.89 -10.95
CA VAL A 100 -11.54 -7.49 -9.64
C VAL A 100 -10.83 -8.16 -8.45
N LYS A 101 -10.03 -9.19 -8.68
CA LYS A 101 -9.30 -9.93 -7.64
C LYS A 101 -7.83 -9.51 -7.54
N ALA A 102 -7.39 -8.53 -8.32
CA ALA A 102 -6.09 -7.91 -8.15
C ALA A 102 -6.27 -6.49 -7.58
N TRP A 103 -5.44 -6.14 -6.60
CA TRP A 103 -5.46 -4.85 -5.93
C TRP A 103 -4.07 -4.25 -5.89
N GLU A 104 -3.83 -3.19 -6.65
CA GLU A 104 -2.56 -2.49 -6.59
C GLU A 104 -2.35 -1.87 -5.22
N ILE A 105 -1.16 -2.08 -4.64
CA ILE A 105 -0.71 -1.39 -3.43
C ILE A 105 0.30 -0.32 -3.79
N SER A 106 -0.02 0.90 -3.42
CA SER A 106 0.87 2.05 -3.59
C SER A 106 0.89 2.93 -2.33
N ARG A 107 1.79 3.91 -2.28
CA ARG A 107 1.95 4.79 -1.11
C ARG A 107 2.10 4.01 0.21
N PHE A 108 2.71 2.83 0.12
CA PHE A 108 3.03 2.01 1.29
C PHE A 108 4.22 2.60 2.03
N GLY A 109 4.01 3.07 3.26
CA GLY A 109 5.07 3.72 3.99
C GLY A 109 4.79 3.91 5.47
N LEU A 110 5.89 4.07 6.22
CA LEU A 110 5.89 4.32 7.66
C LEU A 110 6.71 5.58 7.95
N HIS A 111 6.36 6.28 9.02
CA HIS A 111 7.23 7.31 9.55
C HIS A 111 8.62 6.70 9.86
N PRO A 112 9.74 7.34 9.50
CA PRO A 112 11.09 6.77 9.66
C PRO A 112 11.39 6.26 11.08
N ASP A 113 10.94 6.97 12.09
CA ASP A 113 11.13 6.60 13.51
C ASP A 113 10.32 5.35 13.92
N ASN A 114 9.44 4.87 13.06
CA ASN A 114 8.53 3.75 13.31
C ASN A 114 8.83 2.52 12.43
N SER A 115 10.06 2.37 11.94
CA SER A 115 10.47 1.22 11.11
C SER A 115 10.17 -0.14 11.74
N GLY A 116 10.14 -0.23 13.08
CA GLY A 116 9.73 -1.42 13.81
C GLY A 116 8.27 -1.85 13.60
N LEU A 117 7.41 -0.98 13.03
CA LEU A 117 6.02 -1.29 12.69
C LEU A 117 5.85 -1.86 11.27
N ALA A 118 6.93 -2.05 10.51
CA ALA A 118 6.86 -2.53 9.13
C ALA A 118 6.09 -3.87 9.02
N ILE A 119 6.38 -4.81 9.91
CA ILE A 119 5.70 -6.11 9.93
C ILE A 119 4.19 -5.95 10.23
N SER A 120 3.82 -5.01 11.10
CA SER A 120 2.40 -4.74 11.41
C SER A 120 1.67 -4.12 10.22
N LEU A 121 2.32 -3.21 9.46
CA LEU A 121 1.73 -2.63 8.25
C LEU A 121 1.57 -3.69 7.14
N TYR A 122 2.53 -4.62 6.99
CA TYR A 122 2.38 -5.77 6.10
C TYR A 122 1.29 -6.73 6.57
N ALA A 123 1.16 -6.97 7.88
CA ALA A 123 0.06 -7.78 8.43
C ALA A 123 -1.29 -7.17 8.09
N ALA A 124 -1.43 -5.83 8.20
CA ALA A 124 -2.63 -5.11 7.75
C ALA A 124 -2.85 -5.28 6.24
N MET A 125 -1.81 -5.16 5.42
CA MET A 125 -1.94 -5.33 3.97
C MET A 125 -2.42 -6.74 3.57
N PHE A 126 -1.91 -7.78 4.22
CA PHE A 126 -2.37 -9.15 3.98
C PHE A 126 -3.79 -9.40 4.51
N ASP A 127 -4.16 -8.84 5.68
CA ASP A 127 -5.54 -8.88 6.19
C ASP A 127 -6.50 -8.18 5.21
N PHE A 128 -6.11 -7.01 4.69
CA PHE A 128 -6.85 -6.31 3.64
C PHE A 128 -7.06 -7.21 2.40
N ALA A 129 -5.99 -7.84 1.91
CA ALA A 129 -6.06 -8.72 0.75
C ALA A 129 -7.03 -9.90 0.98
N GLU A 130 -6.98 -10.51 2.15
CA GLU A 130 -7.90 -11.60 2.52
C GLU A 130 -9.36 -11.13 2.56
N ARG A 131 -9.64 -9.98 3.17
CA ARG A 131 -10.99 -9.39 3.21
C ARG A 131 -11.56 -9.05 1.84
N ARG A 132 -10.71 -8.64 0.90
CA ARG A 132 -11.09 -8.33 -0.49
C ARG A 132 -11.10 -9.54 -1.42
N GLY A 133 -10.74 -10.74 -0.92
CA GLY A 133 -10.58 -11.94 -1.76
C GLY A 133 -9.54 -11.73 -2.86
N ALA A 134 -8.52 -10.92 -2.59
CA ALA A 134 -7.49 -10.61 -3.55
C ALA A 134 -6.64 -11.85 -3.86
N ARG A 135 -6.38 -12.10 -5.16
CA ARG A 135 -5.43 -13.15 -5.61
C ARG A 135 -4.00 -12.62 -5.68
N ALA A 136 -3.84 -11.32 -5.94
CA ALA A 136 -2.54 -10.68 -6.16
C ALA A 136 -2.57 -9.21 -5.71
N LEU A 137 -1.41 -8.73 -5.28
CA LEU A 137 -1.16 -7.34 -4.94
C LEU A 137 -0.07 -6.78 -5.86
N PRO A 138 -0.42 -6.21 -7.04
CA PRO A 138 0.52 -5.47 -7.87
C PRO A 138 1.11 -4.27 -7.14
N ALA A 139 2.37 -3.96 -7.42
CA ALA A 139 3.05 -2.78 -6.92
C ALA A 139 4.27 -2.41 -7.78
N LEU A 140 4.67 -1.15 -7.70
CA LEU A 140 5.96 -0.66 -8.16
C LEU A 140 6.85 -0.40 -6.94
N VAL A 141 7.97 -1.07 -6.86
CA VAL A 141 8.89 -0.96 -5.72
C VAL A 141 10.34 -0.73 -6.17
N ASP A 142 11.17 -0.15 -5.30
CA ASP A 142 12.60 -0.13 -5.54
C ASP A 142 13.25 -1.51 -5.24
N LEU A 143 14.44 -1.74 -5.78
CA LEU A 143 15.17 -3.01 -5.63
C LEU A 143 15.58 -3.32 -4.19
N ARG A 144 15.68 -2.31 -3.30
CA ARG A 144 16.00 -2.53 -1.90
C ARG A 144 14.79 -3.09 -1.17
N HIS A 145 13.62 -2.57 -1.50
CA HIS A 145 12.35 -3.02 -0.95
C HIS A 145 12.04 -4.45 -1.40
N GLU A 146 12.21 -4.77 -2.69
CA GLU A 146 12.07 -6.13 -3.19
C GLU A 146 12.99 -7.13 -2.46
N ARG A 147 14.28 -6.79 -2.32
CA ARG A 147 15.22 -7.62 -1.54
C ARG A 147 14.82 -7.79 -0.08
N TRP A 148 14.20 -6.77 0.50
CA TRP A 148 13.70 -6.85 1.86
C TRP A 148 12.50 -7.80 1.97
N LEU A 149 11.55 -7.76 1.01
CA LEU A 149 10.45 -8.72 0.91
C LEU A 149 10.96 -10.16 0.86
N HIS A 150 11.93 -10.43 -0.01
CA HIS A 150 12.54 -11.76 -0.14
C HIS A 150 13.20 -12.24 1.17
N ARG A 151 13.87 -11.35 1.91
CA ARG A 151 14.45 -11.69 3.23
C ARG A 151 13.39 -12.04 4.26
N LEU A 152 12.21 -11.44 4.19
CA LEU A 152 11.06 -11.82 5.01
C LEU A 152 10.41 -13.14 4.56
N GLY A 153 10.80 -13.67 3.40
CA GLY A 153 10.21 -14.86 2.81
C GLY A 153 8.90 -14.59 2.05
N ILE A 154 8.59 -13.32 1.78
CA ILE A 154 7.47 -12.92 0.93
C ILE A 154 7.82 -13.23 -0.51
N GLN A 155 7.03 -14.07 -1.17
CA GLN A 155 7.19 -14.38 -2.58
C GLN A 155 6.65 -13.23 -3.42
N THR A 156 7.42 -12.85 -4.44
CA THR A 156 7.03 -11.84 -5.42
C THR A 156 7.21 -12.40 -6.83
N ARG A 157 6.44 -11.87 -7.78
CA ARG A 157 6.57 -12.17 -9.20
C ARG A 157 6.73 -10.85 -9.94
N ARG A 158 7.85 -10.68 -10.65
CA ARG A 158 8.07 -9.50 -11.48
C ARG A 158 7.22 -9.58 -12.76
N TYR A 159 6.80 -8.43 -13.25
CA TYR A 159 6.19 -8.25 -14.56
C TYR A 159 7.23 -7.92 -15.64
N GLY A 160 8.39 -7.40 -15.24
CA GLY A 160 9.48 -7.04 -16.13
C GLY A 160 10.79 -6.80 -15.37
N GLU A 161 11.81 -6.40 -16.10
CA GLU A 161 13.11 -6.03 -15.53
C GLU A 161 13.06 -4.62 -14.89
N PRO A 162 13.91 -4.34 -13.90
CA PRO A 162 14.00 -3.00 -13.30
C PRO A 162 14.30 -1.93 -14.35
N ARG A 163 13.55 -0.82 -14.30
CA ARG A 163 13.70 0.31 -15.23
C ARG A 163 13.75 1.64 -14.49
N PRO A 164 14.32 2.69 -15.11
CA PRO A 164 14.19 4.06 -14.59
C PRO A 164 12.71 4.46 -14.51
N VAL A 165 12.29 4.99 -13.34
CA VAL A 165 10.91 5.42 -13.11
C VAL A 165 10.80 6.92 -12.81
N GLY A 166 11.90 7.64 -12.86
CA GLY A 166 11.96 9.08 -12.64
C GLY A 166 13.25 9.51 -11.96
N HIS A 167 13.20 10.71 -11.39
CA HIS A 167 14.31 11.28 -10.64
C HIS A 167 13.81 11.79 -9.28
N ASP A 168 14.68 11.75 -8.28
CA ASP A 168 14.41 12.45 -7.03
C ASP A 168 14.67 13.97 -7.18
N VAL A 169 14.32 14.73 -6.15
CA VAL A 169 14.55 16.20 -6.11
C VAL A 169 16.03 16.60 -6.24
N ARG A 170 16.97 15.66 -6.12
CA ARG A 170 18.42 15.87 -6.29
C ARG A 170 18.90 15.43 -7.68
N GLY A 171 17.97 15.07 -8.58
CA GLY A 171 18.26 14.62 -9.94
C GLY A 171 18.83 13.19 -10.03
N ARG A 172 18.79 12.38 -8.96
CA ARG A 172 19.25 10.99 -9.01
C ARG A 172 18.16 10.15 -9.66
N VAL A 173 18.56 9.29 -10.60
CA VAL A 173 17.67 8.36 -11.27
C VAL A 173 17.13 7.35 -10.24
N LEU A 174 15.82 7.21 -10.20
CA LEU A 174 15.12 6.21 -9.42
C LEU A 174 14.83 4.99 -10.32
N PHE A 175 15.19 3.81 -9.84
CA PHE A 175 14.90 2.55 -10.51
C PHE A 175 13.79 1.83 -9.75
N GLY A 176 12.79 1.36 -10.50
CA GLY A 176 11.70 0.56 -9.96
C GLY A 176 11.55 -0.76 -10.72
N VAL A 177 10.91 -1.70 -10.08
CA VAL A 177 10.44 -2.95 -10.67
C VAL A 177 8.95 -3.10 -10.41
N ALA A 178 8.19 -3.35 -11.47
CA ALA A 178 6.78 -3.70 -11.36
C ALA A 178 6.63 -5.20 -11.15
N GLY A 179 5.73 -5.57 -10.26
CA GLY A 179 5.46 -6.97 -9.96
C GLY A 179 4.28 -7.12 -9.02
N GLU A 180 4.06 -8.32 -8.54
CA GLU A 180 2.97 -8.62 -7.62
C GLU A 180 3.42 -9.48 -6.45
N ILE A 181 2.67 -9.43 -5.37
CA ILE A 181 2.67 -10.43 -4.30
C ILE A 181 1.50 -11.38 -4.60
N PRO A 182 1.74 -12.63 -5.08
CA PRO A 182 0.68 -13.61 -5.30
C PRO A 182 0.19 -14.15 -3.96
N ILE A 183 -1.04 -13.83 -3.56
CA ILE A 183 -1.56 -14.12 -2.21
C ILE A 183 -1.66 -15.62 -1.93
N HIS A 184 -2.13 -16.42 -2.90
CA HIS A 184 -2.33 -17.85 -2.71
C HIS A 184 -1.03 -18.68 -2.72
N GLU A 185 0.08 -18.10 -3.21
CA GLU A 185 1.37 -18.77 -3.30
C GLU A 185 2.24 -18.53 -2.06
N GLN A 186 1.78 -17.72 -1.12
CA GLN A 186 2.54 -17.44 0.09
C GLN A 186 2.68 -18.69 0.96
N ARG A 187 3.90 -18.98 1.39
CA ARG A 187 4.20 -20.18 2.19
C ARG A 187 3.56 -20.09 3.57
N ARG A 188 3.22 -21.24 4.20
CA ARG A 188 2.73 -21.31 5.59
C ARG A 188 3.59 -20.57 6.60
N ARG A 189 4.90 -20.44 6.33
CA ARG A 189 5.84 -19.70 7.16
C ARG A 189 5.47 -18.22 7.32
N LEU A 190 4.85 -17.60 6.30
CA LEU A 190 4.33 -16.25 6.39
C LEU A 190 3.17 -16.11 7.36
N GLY A 191 2.31 -17.11 7.46
CA GLY A 191 1.24 -17.14 8.47
C GLY A 191 1.79 -17.02 9.88
N MET A 192 2.94 -17.64 10.17
CA MET A 192 3.60 -17.52 11.48
C MET A 192 4.28 -16.16 11.67
N LEU A 193 4.87 -15.57 10.62
CA LEU A 193 5.49 -14.25 10.69
C LEU A 193 4.47 -13.17 11.07
N PHE A 194 3.25 -13.27 10.56
CA PHE A 194 2.18 -12.30 10.81
C PHE A 194 1.21 -12.72 11.93
N ALA A 195 1.34 -13.90 12.51
CA ALA A 195 0.45 -14.37 13.58
C ALA A 195 0.45 -13.43 14.79
N VAL A 196 1.64 -13.10 15.31
CA VAL A 196 1.79 -12.20 16.47
C VAL A 196 1.38 -10.75 16.14
N PRO A 197 1.86 -10.13 15.05
CA PRO A 197 1.38 -8.81 14.64
C PRO A 197 -0.14 -8.75 14.46
N ARG A 198 -0.77 -9.78 13.88
CA ARG A 198 -2.23 -9.85 13.70
C ARG A 198 -3.00 -9.91 15.02
N THR A 199 -2.50 -10.59 16.03
CA THR A 199 -3.16 -10.64 17.36
C THR A 199 -3.05 -9.33 18.12
N LEU A 200 -2.02 -8.53 17.84
CA LEU A 200 -1.79 -7.22 18.47
C LEU A 200 -2.41 -6.06 17.67
N LEU A 201 -2.85 -6.33 16.45
CA LEU A 201 -3.38 -5.33 15.52
C LEU A 201 -4.92 -5.38 15.55
N GLU A 202 -5.54 -4.36 16.11
CA GLU A 202 -6.98 -4.14 15.93
C GLU A 202 -7.24 -3.69 14.49
N VAL A 203 -8.15 -4.37 13.79
CA VAL A 203 -8.53 -4.01 12.43
C VAL A 203 -9.98 -3.53 12.40
N THR A 204 -10.20 -2.35 11.86
CA THR A 204 -11.53 -1.79 11.58
C THR A 204 -11.67 -1.56 10.08
N ASP A 205 -12.68 -2.17 9.48
CA ASP A 205 -13.01 -1.96 8.06
C ASP A 205 -14.26 -1.07 7.99
N GLU A 206 -14.08 0.15 7.53
CA GLU A 206 -15.13 1.16 7.45
C GLU A 206 -15.49 1.52 6.01
N THR A 207 -15.03 0.71 5.05
CA THR A 207 -15.43 0.90 3.66
C THR A 207 -16.91 0.61 3.52
N SER A 208 -17.70 1.62 3.11
CA SER A 208 -19.11 1.46 2.80
C SER A 208 -19.26 0.46 1.66
N PHE A 209 -19.98 -0.62 1.90
CA PHE A 209 -20.44 -1.50 0.83
C PHE A 209 -21.58 -0.79 0.08
N ASP A 210 -21.27 0.22 -0.72
CA ASP A 210 -22.23 0.72 -1.69
C ASP A 210 -22.48 -0.40 -2.69
N GLY A 211 -23.77 -0.72 -2.91
CA GLY A 211 -24.24 -1.83 -3.73
C GLY A 211 -23.83 -1.82 -5.21
N LEU A 212 -22.80 -1.06 -5.57
CA LEU A 212 -22.18 -0.99 -6.89
C LEU A 212 -21.24 -2.16 -7.21
N ASP A 213 -20.86 -2.97 -6.20
CA ASP A 213 -20.02 -4.16 -6.40
C ASP A 213 -20.82 -5.42 -6.78
N ARG A 214 -22.14 -5.32 -6.99
CA ARG A 214 -23.02 -6.44 -7.40
C ARG A 214 -23.31 -6.51 -8.90
N VAL A 215 -22.46 -5.97 -9.74
CA VAL A 215 -22.61 -6.14 -11.18
C VAL A 215 -21.57 -7.12 -11.69
N SER A 216 -22.04 -8.30 -12.00
CA SER A 216 -21.44 -9.42 -12.73
C SER A 216 -20.92 -10.58 -11.87
N ALA A 217 -21.86 -11.43 -11.48
CA ALA A 217 -21.61 -12.87 -11.36
C ALA A 217 -21.90 -13.53 -12.70
#